data_40e18d757d98f39346c58e3e466c2657
#
_entry.id   40e18d757d98f39346c58e3e466c2657
#
_cell.length_a   1.000
_cell.length_b   1.000
_cell.length_c   1.000
_cell.angle_alpha   90.00
_cell.angle_beta   90.00
_cell.angle_gamma   90.00
#
_symmetry.space_group_name_H-M   'P 1'
#
loop_
_entity.id
_entity.type
_entity.pdbx_description
1 polymer ?
#
loop_
_entity_poly.entity_id
_entity_poly.type
_entity_poly.pdbx_seq_one_letter_code
_entity_poly.pdbx_strand_id
1 'polypeptide(L)'
;MGKHILLLGPPGAGKGTQSKRLADEFGVEHVTTGDALRANKGMDISDMDTEYDTPGEYMDAGALVPDEVVNAIVEEALTSADGYVLDGYPRNLDQAEFLSEITDLDAVVYLAVDDEELIARLTGRRVCTECGAGYHVEFEPPAESGVCDECGGDLVQREDDTEETARERLSVYEENTAPVVEHYRDAGVLTEVDGEGSPDEVFEAIVTAVES
;
A
#
# COMPACT_ATOMS: atom_id res chain seq x y z
N MET A 1 0.89 14.51 -19.10
CA MET A 1 0.39 13.23 -18.60
C MET A 1 1.11 12.99 -17.30
N GLY A 2 0.39 12.69 -16.22
CA GLY A 2 0.96 12.34 -14.93
C GLY A 2 1.72 11.02 -15.03
N LYS A 3 2.62 10.75 -14.09
CA LYS A 3 3.34 9.47 -14.00
C LYS A 3 2.44 8.38 -13.41
N HIS A 4 2.56 7.16 -13.90
CA HIS A 4 1.95 5.95 -13.36
C HIS A 4 3.02 5.13 -12.62
N ILE A 5 3.03 5.23 -11.30
CA ILE A 5 4.07 4.64 -10.45
C ILE A 5 3.46 3.50 -9.63
N LEU A 6 4.08 2.33 -9.66
CA LEU A 6 3.74 1.20 -8.80
C LEU A 6 4.79 1.05 -7.69
N LEU A 7 4.36 1.12 -6.43
CA LEU A 7 5.22 0.90 -5.27
C LEU A 7 4.92 -0.45 -4.61
N LEU A 8 5.85 -1.38 -4.73
CA LEU A 8 5.79 -2.71 -4.15
C LEU A 8 6.66 -2.81 -2.89
N GLY A 9 6.37 -3.76 -2.05
CA GLY A 9 7.15 -4.07 -0.85
C GLY A 9 6.31 -4.77 0.21
N PRO A 10 6.95 -5.44 1.19
CA PRO A 10 6.26 -6.15 2.25
C PRO A 10 5.49 -5.22 3.20
N PRO A 11 4.58 -5.77 4.02
CA PRO A 11 3.99 -5.02 5.13
C PRO A 11 5.09 -4.46 6.05
N GLY A 12 4.99 -3.19 6.41
CA GLY A 12 6.03 -2.52 7.23
C GLY A 12 7.15 -1.83 6.46
N ALA A 13 7.27 -2.02 5.14
CA ALA A 13 8.34 -1.41 4.32
C ALA A 13 8.26 0.12 4.16
N GLY A 14 7.20 0.77 4.67
CA GLY A 14 7.06 2.23 4.57
C GLY A 14 6.34 2.73 3.31
N LYS A 15 5.77 1.82 2.50
CA LYS A 15 5.08 2.17 1.25
C LYS A 15 4.13 3.35 1.37
N GLY A 16 3.19 3.32 2.32
CA GLY A 16 2.17 4.37 2.46
C GLY A 16 2.76 5.75 2.73
N THR A 17 3.83 5.84 3.53
CA THR A 17 4.56 7.11 3.77
C THR A 17 5.22 7.60 2.48
N GLN A 18 5.93 6.70 1.79
CA GLN A 18 6.64 7.05 0.56
C GLN A 18 5.68 7.36 -0.59
N SER A 19 4.59 6.59 -0.75
CA SER A 19 3.59 6.83 -1.79
C SER A 19 2.92 8.20 -1.66
N LYS A 20 2.59 8.62 -0.44
CA LYS A 20 2.03 9.95 -0.19
C LYS A 20 3.01 11.07 -0.60
N ARG A 21 4.28 10.94 -0.20
CA ARG A 21 5.34 11.89 -0.56
C ARG A 21 5.60 11.94 -2.07
N LEU A 22 5.60 10.77 -2.74
CA LEU A 22 5.76 10.67 -4.19
C LEU A 22 4.58 11.32 -4.95
N ALA A 23 3.36 11.11 -4.45
CA ALA A 23 2.18 11.73 -5.03
C ALA A 23 2.25 13.25 -4.97
N ASP A 24 2.70 13.81 -3.84
CA ASP A 24 2.92 15.24 -3.67
C ASP A 24 4.05 15.76 -4.58
N GLU A 25 5.18 15.04 -4.68
CA GLU A 25 6.36 15.41 -5.48
C GLU A 25 6.04 15.46 -6.98
N PHE A 26 5.37 14.42 -7.49
CA PHE A 26 5.04 14.31 -8.92
C PHE A 26 3.71 14.97 -9.30
N GLY A 27 2.94 15.47 -8.32
CA GLY A 27 1.63 16.09 -8.53
C GLY A 27 0.59 15.10 -9.09
N VAL A 28 0.61 13.87 -8.61
CA VAL A 28 -0.29 12.77 -9.00
C VAL A 28 -1.11 12.26 -7.82
N GLU A 29 -2.09 11.39 -8.07
CA GLU A 29 -2.94 10.86 -7.01
C GLU A 29 -2.25 9.71 -6.24
N HIS A 30 -2.45 9.63 -4.92
CA HIS A 30 -2.09 8.45 -4.13
C HIS A 30 -3.28 7.50 -4.11
N VAL A 31 -3.18 6.38 -4.83
CA VAL A 31 -4.22 5.36 -4.90
C VAL A 31 -3.81 4.16 -4.05
N THR A 32 -4.59 3.88 -3.00
CA THR A 32 -4.42 2.67 -2.18
C THR A 32 -5.64 1.76 -2.32
N THR A 33 -5.42 0.44 -2.34
CA THR A 33 -6.53 -0.53 -2.34
C THR A 33 -7.47 -0.31 -1.15
N GLY A 34 -6.90 -0.01 0.02
CA GLY A 34 -7.68 0.18 1.24
C GLY A 34 -8.60 1.40 1.19
N ASP A 35 -8.13 2.53 0.64
CA ASP A 35 -8.93 3.74 0.48
C ASP A 35 -9.97 3.56 -0.62
N ALA A 36 -9.58 2.95 -1.73
CA ALA A 36 -10.49 2.64 -2.83
C ALA A 36 -11.66 1.74 -2.37
N LEU A 37 -11.39 0.68 -1.62
CA LEU A 37 -12.42 -0.18 -1.02
C LEU A 37 -13.31 0.59 -0.01
N ARG A 38 -12.72 1.44 0.84
CA ARG A 38 -13.48 2.25 1.80
C ARG A 38 -14.40 3.26 1.11
N ALA A 39 -13.94 3.89 0.04
CA ALA A 39 -14.74 4.82 -0.75
C ALA A 39 -15.90 4.12 -1.45
N ASN A 40 -15.72 2.85 -1.83
CA ASN A 40 -16.69 2.04 -2.55
C ASN A 40 -17.43 1.01 -1.67
N LYS A 41 -17.48 1.19 -0.35
CA LYS A 41 -18.17 0.27 0.58
C LYS A 41 -19.61 -0.08 0.20
N GLY A 42 -20.34 0.86 -0.38
CA GLY A 42 -21.72 0.70 -0.78
C GLY A 42 -21.92 0.36 -2.25
N MET A 43 -20.87 0.04 -2.99
CA MET A 43 -20.97 -0.38 -4.39
C MET A 43 -21.82 -1.65 -4.45
N ASP A 44 -22.84 -1.65 -5.32
CA ASP A 44 -23.67 -2.82 -5.56
C ASP A 44 -22.90 -3.81 -6.45
N ILE A 45 -22.60 -4.99 -5.90
CA ILE A 45 -21.91 -6.10 -6.57
C ILE A 45 -22.78 -7.36 -6.66
N SER A 46 -24.11 -7.22 -6.44
CA SER A 46 -25.05 -8.34 -6.47
C SER A 46 -25.14 -9.05 -7.84
N ASP A 47 -24.71 -8.38 -8.91
CA ASP A 47 -24.62 -8.97 -10.25
C ASP A 47 -23.34 -9.79 -10.48
N MET A 48 -22.37 -9.74 -9.55
CA MET A 48 -21.17 -10.58 -9.54
C MET A 48 -21.46 -11.90 -8.80
N ASP A 49 -20.69 -12.95 -9.07
CA ASP A 49 -20.84 -14.24 -8.37
C ASP A 49 -20.12 -14.19 -7.02
N THR A 50 -20.67 -13.39 -6.09
CA THR A 50 -20.08 -13.06 -4.79
C THR A 50 -20.97 -13.48 -3.63
N GLU A 51 -20.39 -13.71 -2.44
CA GLU A 51 -21.10 -14.12 -1.22
C GLU A 51 -21.96 -12.99 -0.64
N TYR A 52 -21.49 -11.73 -0.76
CA TYR A 52 -22.17 -10.54 -0.25
C TYR A 52 -22.49 -9.58 -1.39
N ASP A 53 -23.43 -8.68 -1.16
CA ASP A 53 -23.94 -7.75 -2.17
C ASP A 53 -23.12 -6.44 -2.23
N THR A 54 -22.23 -6.20 -1.25
CA THR A 54 -21.38 -5.00 -1.21
C THR A 54 -19.98 -5.29 -0.66
N PRO A 55 -18.93 -4.52 -1.09
CA PRO A 55 -17.59 -4.61 -0.47
C PRO A 55 -17.62 -4.34 1.04
N GLY A 56 -18.53 -3.47 1.49
CA GLY A 56 -18.69 -3.14 2.91
C GLY A 56 -19.07 -4.34 3.76
N GLU A 57 -19.92 -5.23 3.27
CA GLU A 57 -20.34 -6.45 3.97
C GLU A 57 -19.17 -7.42 4.16
N TYR A 58 -18.29 -7.58 3.16
CA TYR A 58 -17.04 -8.32 3.30
C TYR A 58 -16.16 -7.72 4.40
N MET A 59 -15.97 -6.39 4.38
CA MET A 59 -15.13 -5.68 5.35
C MET A 59 -15.67 -5.81 6.78
N ASP A 60 -16.99 -5.69 6.96
CA ASP A 60 -17.67 -5.79 8.26
C ASP A 60 -17.66 -7.23 8.80
N ALA A 61 -17.67 -8.22 7.90
CA ALA A 61 -17.51 -9.65 8.25
C ALA A 61 -16.04 -10.04 8.51
N GLY A 62 -15.07 -9.17 8.23
CA GLY A 62 -13.64 -9.49 8.29
C GLY A 62 -13.20 -10.45 7.18
N ALA A 63 -13.99 -10.59 6.12
CA ALA A 63 -13.71 -11.43 4.98
C ALA A 63 -12.91 -10.68 3.91
N LEU A 64 -12.20 -11.44 3.07
CA LEU A 64 -11.49 -10.86 1.92
C LEU A 64 -12.49 -10.52 0.81
N VAL A 65 -12.38 -9.30 0.29
CA VAL A 65 -13.14 -8.89 -0.90
C VAL A 65 -12.60 -9.66 -2.12
N PRO A 66 -13.45 -10.28 -2.95
CA PRO A 66 -13.01 -11.00 -4.14
C PRO A 66 -12.18 -10.16 -5.10
N ASP A 67 -11.20 -10.79 -5.77
CA ASP A 67 -10.26 -10.09 -6.66
C ASP A 67 -10.97 -9.36 -7.81
N GLU A 68 -12.04 -9.91 -8.37
CA GLU A 68 -12.82 -9.26 -9.43
C GLU A 68 -13.44 -7.93 -8.98
N VAL A 69 -13.88 -7.86 -7.72
CA VAL A 69 -14.43 -6.63 -7.12
C VAL A 69 -13.31 -5.62 -6.86
N VAL A 70 -12.18 -6.09 -6.33
CA VAL A 70 -10.99 -5.24 -6.10
C VAL A 70 -10.49 -4.69 -7.43
N ASN A 71 -10.39 -5.52 -8.47
CA ASN A 71 -9.96 -5.14 -9.81
C ASN A 71 -10.86 -4.04 -10.40
N ALA A 72 -12.18 -4.21 -10.33
CA ALA A 72 -13.13 -3.22 -10.84
C ALA A 72 -13.00 -1.85 -10.13
N ILE A 73 -12.83 -1.87 -8.81
CA ILE A 73 -12.67 -0.65 -8.00
C ILE A 73 -11.32 0.04 -8.32
N VAL A 74 -10.25 -0.74 -8.47
CA VAL A 74 -8.93 -0.20 -8.82
C VAL A 74 -8.94 0.37 -10.23
N GLU A 75 -9.53 -0.32 -11.20
CA GLU A 75 -9.66 0.17 -12.58
C GLU A 75 -10.37 1.53 -12.64
N GLU A 76 -11.48 1.69 -11.91
CA GLU A 76 -12.21 2.96 -11.84
C GLU A 76 -11.31 4.07 -11.25
N ALA A 77 -10.59 3.79 -10.17
CA ALA A 77 -9.70 4.75 -9.53
C ALA A 77 -8.54 5.17 -10.45
N LEU A 78 -7.89 4.21 -11.13
CA LEU A 78 -6.78 4.50 -12.04
C LEU A 78 -7.21 5.21 -13.31
N THR A 79 -8.39 4.86 -13.85
CA THR A 79 -8.91 5.48 -15.09
C THR A 79 -9.35 6.93 -14.87
N SER A 80 -9.76 7.29 -13.65
CA SER A 80 -10.17 8.66 -13.30
C SER A 80 -9.01 9.58 -13.00
N ALA A 81 -7.81 9.04 -12.71
CA ALA A 81 -6.61 9.81 -12.36
C ALA A 81 -5.79 10.19 -13.61
N ASP A 82 -5.26 11.43 -13.66
CA ASP A 82 -4.31 11.85 -14.70
C ASP A 82 -2.92 11.21 -14.54
N GLY A 83 -2.61 10.70 -13.36
CA GLY A 83 -1.42 9.99 -12.95
C GLY A 83 -1.53 9.58 -11.50
N TYR A 84 -0.78 8.57 -11.06
CA TYR A 84 -0.93 8.00 -9.73
C TYR A 84 0.35 7.36 -9.18
N VAL A 85 0.38 7.22 -7.85
CA VAL A 85 1.21 6.27 -7.12
C VAL A 85 0.29 5.20 -6.56
N LEU A 86 0.42 3.97 -7.05
CA LEU A 86 -0.38 2.82 -6.64
C LEU A 86 0.31 2.05 -5.51
N ASP A 87 -0.37 1.88 -4.38
CA ASP A 87 0.11 1.17 -3.19
C ASP A 87 -0.89 0.11 -2.73
N GLY A 88 -0.38 -1.08 -2.41
CA GLY A 88 -1.17 -2.18 -1.89
C GLY A 88 -1.94 -2.99 -2.94
N TYR A 89 -1.66 -2.79 -4.21
CA TYR A 89 -2.11 -3.55 -5.38
C TYR A 89 -0.98 -3.55 -6.42
N PRO A 90 -0.75 -4.66 -7.17
CA PRO A 90 -1.39 -5.97 -7.05
C PRO A 90 -0.84 -6.78 -5.87
N ARG A 91 -1.61 -7.75 -5.38
CA ARG A 91 -1.24 -8.64 -4.28
C ARG A 91 -1.04 -10.10 -4.69
N ASN A 92 -1.37 -10.43 -5.93
CA ASN A 92 -1.14 -11.73 -6.54
C ASN A 92 -0.93 -11.58 -8.05
N LEU A 93 -0.57 -12.67 -8.73
CA LEU A 93 -0.25 -12.66 -10.16
C LEU A 93 -1.47 -12.34 -11.03
N ASP A 94 -2.67 -12.82 -10.68
CA ASP A 94 -3.89 -12.56 -11.44
C ASP A 94 -4.21 -11.06 -11.44
N GLN A 95 -4.03 -10.39 -10.31
CA GLN A 95 -4.15 -8.92 -10.22
C GLN A 95 -3.04 -8.20 -11.00
N ALA A 96 -1.81 -8.75 -11.04
CA ALA A 96 -0.73 -8.14 -11.82
C ALA A 96 -0.97 -8.25 -13.33
N GLU A 97 -1.50 -9.39 -13.79
CA GLU A 97 -1.93 -9.57 -15.17
C GLU A 97 -3.04 -8.59 -15.54
N PHE A 98 -4.08 -8.50 -14.69
CA PHE A 98 -5.17 -7.53 -14.89
C PHE A 98 -4.65 -6.09 -14.95
N LEU A 99 -3.74 -5.69 -14.05
CA LEU A 99 -3.16 -4.35 -14.06
C LEU A 99 -2.47 -4.05 -15.38
N SER A 100 -1.75 -5.01 -15.96
CA SER A 100 -1.06 -4.84 -17.24
C SER A 100 -2.03 -4.67 -18.43
N GLU A 101 -3.28 -5.09 -18.30
CA GLU A 101 -4.31 -4.93 -19.34
C GLU A 101 -4.93 -3.53 -19.34
N ILE A 102 -4.99 -2.87 -18.17
CA ILE A 102 -5.70 -1.60 -17.99
C ILE A 102 -4.77 -0.38 -18.00
N THR A 103 -3.46 -0.55 -17.79
CA THR A 103 -2.53 0.59 -17.72
C THR A 103 -1.10 0.21 -18.08
N ASP A 104 -0.35 1.19 -18.61
CA ASP A 104 1.10 1.13 -18.74
C ASP A 104 1.73 1.84 -17.53
N LEU A 105 2.72 1.21 -16.88
CA LEU A 105 3.45 1.77 -15.75
C LEU A 105 4.73 2.46 -16.22
N ASP A 106 4.95 3.70 -15.77
CA ASP A 106 6.19 4.44 -16.02
C ASP A 106 7.34 3.97 -15.13
N ALA A 107 7.03 3.51 -13.92
CA ALA A 107 8.01 2.98 -12.97
C ALA A 107 7.39 1.93 -12.05
N VAL A 108 8.15 0.86 -11.78
CA VAL A 108 7.84 -0.16 -10.77
C VAL A 108 8.99 -0.19 -9.77
N VAL A 109 8.73 0.22 -8.54
CA VAL A 109 9.74 0.30 -7.47
C VAL A 109 9.41 -0.69 -6.38
N TYR A 110 10.39 -1.47 -5.96
CA TYR A 110 10.30 -2.41 -4.86
C TYR A 110 11.15 -1.94 -3.68
N LEU A 111 10.52 -1.80 -2.51
CA LEU A 111 11.21 -1.51 -1.26
C LEU A 111 11.66 -2.81 -0.61
N ALA A 112 12.97 -3.06 -0.62
CA ALA A 112 13.59 -4.19 0.05
C ALA A 112 13.90 -3.83 1.50
N VAL A 113 13.43 -4.65 2.44
CA VAL A 113 13.64 -4.48 3.89
C VAL A 113 13.71 -5.86 4.52
N ASP A 114 14.62 -6.06 5.47
CA ASP A 114 14.77 -7.32 6.20
C ASP A 114 13.57 -7.62 7.13
N ASP A 115 13.23 -8.89 7.29
CA ASP A 115 12.05 -9.34 8.05
C ASP A 115 12.05 -8.87 9.50
N GLU A 116 13.23 -8.88 10.17
CA GLU A 116 13.33 -8.44 11.56
C GLU A 116 13.03 -6.93 11.69
N GLU A 117 13.50 -6.14 10.73
CA GLU A 117 13.21 -4.71 10.66
C GLU A 117 11.72 -4.47 10.36
N LEU A 118 11.11 -5.24 9.45
CA LEU A 118 9.67 -5.17 9.14
C LEU A 118 8.81 -5.44 10.39
N ILE A 119 9.17 -6.45 11.17
CA ILE A 119 8.47 -6.78 12.41
C ILE A 119 8.60 -5.62 13.42
N ALA A 120 9.81 -5.07 13.59
CA ALA A 120 10.03 -3.93 14.47
C ALA A 120 9.19 -2.71 14.04
N ARG A 121 9.19 -2.42 12.73
CA ARG A 121 8.39 -1.31 12.17
C ARG A 121 6.88 -1.49 12.35
N LEU A 122 6.36 -2.71 12.14
CA LEU A 122 4.94 -2.98 12.32
C LEU A 122 4.53 -2.86 13.80
N THR A 123 5.29 -3.48 14.71
CA THR A 123 4.96 -3.47 16.14
C THR A 123 5.13 -2.11 16.80
N GLY A 124 6.06 -1.29 16.31
CA GLY A 124 6.30 0.08 16.76
C GLY A 124 5.38 1.12 16.16
N ARG A 125 4.59 0.78 15.12
CA ARG A 125 3.70 1.70 14.42
C ARG A 125 2.57 2.24 15.31
N ARG A 126 2.27 3.52 15.12
CA ARG A 126 1.09 4.19 15.70
C ARG A 126 0.35 4.92 14.59
N VAL A 127 -0.97 4.98 14.69
CA VAL A 127 -1.82 5.64 13.70
C VAL A 127 -2.80 6.54 14.41
N CYS A 128 -2.98 7.74 13.89
CA CYS A 128 -3.98 8.66 14.40
C CYS A 128 -5.38 8.19 14.06
N THR A 129 -6.27 8.15 15.05
CA THR A 129 -7.67 7.75 14.90
C THR A 129 -8.49 8.73 14.09
N GLU A 130 -8.08 10.03 14.05
CA GLU A 130 -8.83 11.10 13.43
C GLU A 130 -8.40 11.38 11.98
N CYS A 131 -7.08 11.54 11.72
CA CYS A 131 -6.57 11.92 10.41
C CYS A 131 -5.81 10.80 9.68
N GLY A 132 -5.55 9.66 10.36
CA GLY A 132 -4.83 8.55 9.76
C GLY A 132 -3.30 8.74 9.66
N ALA A 133 -2.75 9.83 10.18
CA ALA A 133 -1.30 10.08 10.19
C ALA A 133 -0.55 8.95 10.90
N GLY A 134 0.54 8.50 10.28
CA GLY A 134 1.37 7.42 10.79
C GLY A 134 2.57 7.92 11.58
N TYR A 135 2.90 7.24 12.68
CA TYR A 135 4.06 7.50 13.53
C TYR A 135 4.73 6.19 13.89
N HIS A 136 5.95 6.27 14.40
CA HIS A 136 6.66 5.13 14.95
C HIS A 136 7.29 5.49 16.29
N VAL A 137 7.21 4.57 17.27
CA VAL A 137 7.69 4.85 18.65
C VAL A 137 9.19 5.14 18.73
N GLU A 138 10.00 4.66 17.78
CA GLU A 138 11.45 4.82 17.74
C GLU A 138 11.94 5.65 16.54
N PHE A 139 11.41 5.37 15.33
CA PHE A 139 11.94 5.97 14.09
C PHE A 139 11.33 7.33 13.77
N GLU A 140 10.07 7.54 14.10
CA GLU A 140 9.35 8.79 13.86
C GLU A 140 8.35 9.04 15.01
N PRO A 141 8.87 9.31 16.23
CA PRO A 141 8.01 9.51 17.38
C PRO A 141 7.25 10.86 17.29
N PRO A 142 6.00 10.91 17.78
CA PRO A 142 5.29 12.18 17.90
C PRO A 142 5.97 13.08 18.93
N ALA A 143 5.78 14.39 18.82
CA ALA A 143 6.31 15.37 19.75
C ALA A 143 5.81 15.14 21.20
N GLU A 144 4.55 14.71 21.34
CA GLU A 144 3.96 14.28 22.60
C GLU A 144 3.45 12.84 22.46
N SER A 145 3.88 11.96 23.37
CA SER A 145 3.52 10.54 23.31
C SER A 145 2.00 10.34 23.33
N GLY A 146 1.48 9.63 22.33
CA GLY A 146 0.06 9.33 22.21
C GLY A 146 -0.78 10.42 21.55
N VAL A 147 -0.20 11.55 21.14
CA VAL A 147 -0.90 12.67 20.50
C VAL A 147 -0.38 12.90 19.08
N CYS A 148 -1.29 13.04 18.13
CA CYS A 148 -0.97 13.33 16.74
C CYS A 148 -0.48 14.78 16.56
N ASP A 149 0.67 14.99 15.95
CA ASP A 149 1.23 16.31 15.71
C ASP A 149 0.45 17.10 14.63
N GLU A 150 -0.27 16.40 13.73
CA GLU A 150 -1.02 17.04 12.65
C GLU A 150 -2.39 17.58 13.11
N CYS A 151 -3.12 16.81 13.96
CA CYS A 151 -4.51 17.17 14.31
C CYS A 151 -4.82 17.14 15.82
N GLY A 152 -3.88 16.67 16.65
CA GLY A 152 -4.09 16.52 18.08
C GLY A 152 -4.93 15.31 18.50
N GLY A 153 -5.30 14.44 17.57
CA GLY A 153 -6.05 13.21 17.86
C GLY A 153 -5.20 12.13 18.52
N ASP A 154 -5.85 11.08 19.02
CA ASP A 154 -5.18 9.98 19.72
C ASP A 154 -4.41 9.07 18.75
N LEU A 155 -3.20 8.68 19.16
CA LEU A 155 -2.37 7.70 18.46
C LEU A 155 -2.56 6.31 19.08
N VAL A 156 -2.94 5.35 18.26
CA VAL A 156 -3.16 3.96 18.68
C VAL A 156 -2.30 2.99 17.89
N GLN A 157 -1.96 1.86 18.50
CA GLN A 157 -1.46 0.71 17.77
C GLN A 157 -2.64 0.01 17.10
N ARG A 158 -2.50 -0.41 15.85
CA ARG A 158 -3.54 -1.20 15.18
C ARG A 158 -3.62 -2.59 15.82
N GLU A 159 -4.79 -3.20 15.77
CA GLU A 159 -5.00 -4.55 16.28
C GLU A 159 -4.15 -5.60 15.54
N ASP A 160 -3.86 -5.36 14.27
CA ASP A 160 -3.05 -6.20 13.38
C ASP A 160 -1.54 -5.88 13.42
N ASP A 161 -1.06 -5.07 14.37
CA ASP A 161 0.35 -4.72 14.56
C ASP A 161 0.99 -5.43 15.77
N THR A 162 0.47 -6.59 16.18
CA THR A 162 1.14 -7.48 17.14
C THR A 162 2.25 -8.28 16.44
N GLU A 163 3.26 -8.76 17.17
CA GLU A 163 4.34 -9.54 16.57
C GLU A 163 3.83 -10.81 15.87
N GLU A 164 2.84 -11.51 16.47
CA GLU A 164 2.24 -12.70 15.89
C GLU A 164 1.57 -12.39 14.55
N THR A 165 0.71 -11.37 14.52
CA THR A 165 0.01 -10.96 13.30
C THR A 165 0.96 -10.37 12.26
N ALA A 166 2.02 -9.67 12.69
CA ALA A 166 3.05 -9.15 11.78
C ALA A 166 3.75 -10.30 11.04
N ARG A 167 4.15 -11.37 11.75
CA ARG A 167 4.76 -12.56 11.13
C ARG A 167 3.79 -13.28 10.20
N GLU A 168 2.52 -13.42 10.58
CA GLU A 168 1.50 -14.00 9.72
C GLU A 168 1.31 -13.19 8.42
N ARG A 169 1.28 -11.87 8.51
CA ARG A 169 1.18 -10.98 7.33
C ARG A 169 2.40 -11.08 6.41
N LEU A 170 3.60 -11.26 6.95
CA LEU A 170 4.80 -11.49 6.15
C LEU A 170 4.72 -12.84 5.45
N SER A 171 4.30 -13.91 6.12
CA SER A 171 4.10 -15.23 5.48
C SER A 171 3.08 -15.17 4.34
N VAL A 172 1.94 -14.50 4.55
CA VAL A 172 0.92 -14.30 3.49
C VAL A 172 1.48 -13.47 2.33
N TYR A 173 2.30 -12.46 2.62
CA TYR A 173 2.98 -11.66 1.59
C TYR A 173 3.94 -12.52 0.77
N GLU A 174 4.77 -13.33 1.41
CA GLU A 174 5.72 -14.23 0.73
C GLU A 174 5.02 -15.23 -0.19
N GLU A 175 3.91 -15.79 0.26
CA GLU A 175 3.14 -16.78 -0.50
C GLU A 175 2.42 -16.17 -1.71
N ASN A 176 1.83 -15.00 -1.57
CA ASN A 176 0.92 -14.43 -2.57
C ASN A 176 1.52 -13.26 -3.35
N THR A 177 2.27 -12.37 -2.68
CA THR A 177 2.70 -11.10 -3.28
C THR A 177 4.16 -11.10 -3.72
N ALA A 178 5.05 -11.84 -3.06
CA ALA A 178 6.44 -11.97 -3.53
C ALA A 178 6.53 -12.48 -4.98
N PRO A 179 5.68 -13.39 -5.48
CA PRO A 179 5.65 -13.76 -6.89
C PRO A 179 5.40 -12.59 -7.86
N VAL A 180 4.66 -11.57 -7.42
CA VAL A 180 4.43 -10.35 -8.23
C VAL A 180 5.73 -9.56 -8.40
N VAL A 181 6.56 -9.48 -7.37
CA VAL A 181 7.86 -8.82 -7.43
C VAL A 181 8.77 -9.53 -8.46
N GLU A 182 8.80 -10.86 -8.43
CA GLU A 182 9.55 -11.67 -9.41
C GLU A 182 9.01 -11.47 -10.83
N HIS A 183 7.69 -11.39 -11.00
CA HIS A 183 7.07 -11.13 -12.30
C HIS A 183 7.60 -9.83 -12.93
N TYR A 184 7.61 -8.72 -12.17
CA TYR A 184 8.14 -7.44 -12.67
C TYR A 184 9.68 -7.43 -12.79
N ARG A 185 10.39 -8.19 -11.96
CA ARG A 185 11.85 -8.38 -12.05
C ARG A 185 12.21 -9.11 -13.34
N ASP A 186 11.54 -10.22 -13.65
CA ASP A 186 11.75 -11.01 -14.86
C ASP A 186 11.38 -10.21 -16.13
N ALA A 187 10.38 -9.34 -16.04
CA ALA A 187 10.03 -8.41 -17.11
C ALA A 187 11.08 -7.30 -17.32
N GLY A 188 12.01 -7.12 -16.38
CA GLY A 188 13.09 -6.11 -16.46
C GLY A 188 12.64 -4.67 -16.26
N VAL A 189 11.48 -4.47 -15.63
CA VAL A 189 10.88 -3.14 -15.38
C VAL A 189 10.92 -2.73 -13.90
N LEU A 190 11.37 -3.62 -13.01
CA LEU A 190 11.43 -3.36 -11.58
C LEU A 190 12.76 -2.74 -11.17
N THR A 191 12.71 -1.67 -10.41
CA THR A 191 13.87 -1.09 -9.72
C THR A 191 13.77 -1.37 -8.23
N GLU A 192 14.78 -2.05 -7.68
CA GLU A 192 14.87 -2.33 -6.26
C GLU A 192 15.54 -1.17 -5.52
N VAL A 193 14.95 -0.74 -4.40
CA VAL A 193 15.44 0.32 -3.52
C VAL A 193 15.58 -0.24 -2.11
N ASP A 194 16.70 0.02 -1.48
CA ASP A 194 16.92 -0.27 -0.06
C ASP A 194 15.97 0.58 0.80
N GLY A 195 15.07 -0.08 1.51
CA GLY A 195 14.05 0.54 2.36
C GLY A 195 14.47 0.69 3.84
N GLU A 196 15.73 0.37 4.20
CA GLU A 196 16.19 0.41 5.60
C GLU A 196 16.76 1.76 6.05
N GLY A 197 17.01 2.67 5.11
CA GLY A 197 17.46 4.02 5.39
C GLY A 197 16.43 4.88 6.13
N SER A 198 16.82 6.11 6.46
CA SER A 198 15.86 7.12 6.94
C SER A 198 14.77 7.38 5.90
N PRO A 199 13.56 7.84 6.31
CA PRO A 199 12.49 8.14 5.36
C PRO A 199 12.89 9.08 4.22
N ASP A 200 13.83 10.00 4.46
CA ASP A 200 14.31 10.95 3.46
C ASP A 200 15.28 10.29 2.48
N GLU A 201 16.23 9.47 2.96
CA GLU A 201 17.17 8.73 2.11
C GLU A 201 16.42 7.75 1.19
N VAL A 202 15.44 7.02 1.73
CA VAL A 202 14.57 6.11 0.95
C VAL A 202 13.78 6.90 -0.09
N PHE A 203 13.22 8.05 0.28
CA PHE A 203 12.48 8.91 -0.65
C PHE A 203 13.34 9.36 -1.84
N GLU A 204 14.54 9.90 -1.58
CA GLU A 204 15.47 10.34 -2.63
C GLU A 204 15.87 9.19 -3.56
N ALA A 205 16.07 7.99 -3.01
CA ALA A 205 16.37 6.80 -3.80
C ALA A 205 15.18 6.39 -4.69
N ILE A 206 13.94 6.44 -4.19
CA ILE A 206 12.75 6.15 -4.99
C ILE A 206 12.57 7.20 -6.10
N VAL A 207 12.70 8.50 -5.80
CA VAL A 207 12.61 9.55 -6.81
C VAL A 207 13.62 9.32 -7.93
N THR A 208 14.87 8.98 -7.58
CA THR A 208 15.91 8.65 -8.56
C THR A 208 15.52 7.44 -9.43
N ALA A 209 14.92 6.40 -8.82
CA ALA A 209 14.45 5.22 -9.53
C ALA A 209 13.27 5.54 -10.49
N VAL A 210 12.38 6.45 -10.12
CA VAL A 210 11.23 6.88 -10.94
C VAL A 210 11.64 7.77 -12.10
N GLU A 211 12.76 8.49 -11.99
CA GLU A 211 13.26 9.40 -13.01
C GLU A 211 14.25 8.76 -14.01
N SER A 212 14.69 7.51 -13.73
CA SER A 212 15.67 6.80 -14.57
C SER A 212 15.01 6.13 -15.77
#